data_1f388bf06b3d9fa194b9ea12f4ab5408
#
_entry.id   1f388bf06b3d9fa194b9ea12f4ab5408
#
_cell.length_a   1.000
_cell.length_b   1.000
_cell.length_c   1.000
_cell.angle_alpha   90.00
_cell.angle_beta   90.00
_cell.angle_gamma   90.00
#
_symmetry.space_group_name_H-M   'P 1'
#
loop_
_entity.id
_entity.type
_entity.pdbx_description
1 polymer ?
#
loop_
_entity_poly.entity_id
_entity_poly.type
_entity_poly.pdbx_seq_one_letter_code
_entity_poly.pdbx_strand_id
1 'polypeptide(L)'
;MAEPAPGATAPPQELRTRYREAFRAWLAHRDERELGAAYALGREAVRAQLSVLDLAEAHHEAARDAVCDEPDPARRAELVDAAGTFLGEALSTFELAHRGYHEVQEVARLEHEHVQQLRALGDASVKINATLTTEEALQLTVEAAQRVLGARRATITSTSGDGFARHLSAAWPPEGTAAGPLGPPVGVMLRSAGRPLGMLEVADAPERSFTPRDEAILAQLGQLASVAIAKAQAYTRERHIAQVLQRSLLPPNLPAVPGLTAAVRFIAAGEGIEVGGDFYDFFAAREGGASALIGDVCGKGPEAASVTALARHTLRAAAEYESRPSAVLGLLHRALREARDDGRFCTVAYCRFQPHAGGVGMLLSCGGHPLPLVVRRSGAVEPVGRLGTLLGTDVEPVLTDVAVDLAPGELVVLYTDGVTEVRAGREEIFGHRDLAALLERCAGLPADVVAQHVQDAVLEAAGGRPRDDIAVLVVGPAPDAVGHGTLPGVPRPTEATDG
;
A
#
# COMPACT_ATOMS: atom_id res chain seq x y z
N MET A 1 15.50 12.14 -48.11
CA MET A 1 16.73 12.72 -48.69
C MET A 1 17.48 13.32 -47.53
N ALA A 2 18.49 12.58 -47.05
CA ALA A 2 19.38 13.04 -45.98
C ALA A 2 20.65 13.57 -46.64
N GLU A 3 21.06 14.77 -46.26
CA GLU A 3 22.29 15.41 -46.69
C GLU A 3 23.53 14.59 -46.29
N PRO A 4 24.52 14.45 -47.15
CA PRO A 4 25.79 13.82 -46.79
C PRO A 4 26.64 14.76 -45.92
N ALA A 5 27.17 14.22 -44.81
CA ALA A 5 28.08 14.90 -43.90
C ALA A 5 29.38 15.33 -44.62
N PRO A 6 30.01 16.48 -44.22
CA PRO A 6 31.23 16.97 -44.84
C PRO A 6 32.46 16.26 -44.28
N GLY A 7 33.02 15.34 -45.04
CA GLY A 7 34.26 14.65 -44.79
C GLY A 7 34.71 14.03 -46.10
N ALA A 8 35.19 14.85 -47.01
CA ALA A 8 35.75 14.36 -48.27
C ALA A 8 36.94 13.46 -47.96
N THR A 9 36.74 12.14 -48.06
CA THR A 9 37.78 11.14 -48.12
C THR A 9 38.62 11.43 -49.38
N ALA A 10 39.92 11.63 -49.23
CA ALA A 10 40.85 11.67 -50.36
C ALA A 10 40.65 10.38 -51.16
N PRO A 11 40.53 10.46 -52.50
CA PRO A 11 40.29 9.28 -53.30
C PRO A 11 41.42 8.25 -53.11
N PRO A 12 41.13 6.95 -53.16
CA PRO A 12 42.13 5.88 -52.95
C PRO A 12 43.34 6.02 -53.84
N GLN A 13 43.22 6.68 -54.98
CA GLN A 13 44.36 6.95 -55.93
C GLN A 13 45.35 7.97 -55.38
N GLU A 14 44.93 9.00 -54.64
CA GLU A 14 45.84 10.01 -54.08
C GLU A 14 46.69 9.42 -52.95
N LEU A 15 46.14 8.61 -52.12
CA LEU A 15 46.85 7.88 -51.06
C LEU A 15 47.85 6.90 -51.70
N ARG A 16 47.49 6.17 -52.75
CA ARG A 16 48.39 5.26 -53.50
C ARG A 16 49.56 5.99 -54.10
N THR A 17 49.34 7.16 -54.65
CA THR A 17 50.43 7.99 -55.23
C THR A 17 51.41 8.44 -54.16
N ARG A 18 50.91 8.98 -53.07
CA ARG A 18 51.71 9.46 -51.91
C ARG A 18 52.45 8.31 -51.25
N TYR A 19 51.78 7.14 -51.15
CA TYR A 19 52.35 5.94 -50.57
C TYR A 19 53.56 5.50 -51.41
N ARG A 20 53.42 5.48 -52.73
CA ARG A 20 54.51 5.13 -53.69
C ARG A 20 55.68 6.10 -53.60
N GLU A 21 55.45 7.39 -53.49
CA GLU A 21 56.44 8.42 -53.31
C GLU A 21 57.24 8.26 -52.01
N ALA A 22 56.55 8.13 -50.91
CA ALA A 22 57.13 7.93 -49.57
C ALA A 22 57.93 6.61 -49.51
N PHE A 23 57.39 5.55 -50.12
CA PHE A 23 58.08 4.27 -50.18
C PHE A 23 59.36 4.33 -50.99
N ARG A 24 59.40 5.04 -52.15
CA ARG A 24 60.56 5.27 -52.89
C ARG A 24 61.63 6.09 -52.16
N ALA A 25 61.21 7.12 -51.43
CA ALA A 25 62.11 7.92 -50.60
C ALA A 25 62.72 7.05 -49.49
N TRP A 26 61.94 6.19 -48.83
CA TRP A 26 62.43 5.23 -47.86
C TRP A 26 63.42 4.25 -48.41
N LEU A 27 63.17 3.72 -49.59
CA LEU A 27 64.14 2.82 -50.25
C LEU A 27 65.46 3.53 -50.59
N ALA A 28 65.45 4.83 -50.88
CA ALA A 28 66.65 5.60 -51.26
C ALA A 28 67.51 6.00 -50.05
N HIS A 29 66.90 6.39 -48.91
CA HIS A 29 67.64 6.99 -47.81
C HIS A 29 67.72 6.06 -46.54
N ARG A 30 66.74 5.19 -46.30
CA ARG A 30 66.69 4.20 -45.19
C ARG A 30 66.90 4.85 -43.84
N ASP A 31 66.36 6.05 -43.60
CA ASP A 31 66.44 6.76 -42.33
C ASP A 31 65.14 6.79 -41.62
N GLU A 32 65.13 7.11 -40.27
CA GLU A 32 63.95 7.16 -39.42
C GLU A 32 62.91 8.21 -39.89
N ARG A 33 63.38 9.26 -40.60
CA ARG A 33 62.45 10.32 -41.03
C ARG A 33 61.57 9.80 -42.18
N GLU A 34 62.08 9.04 -43.09
CA GLU A 34 61.32 8.46 -44.19
C GLU A 34 60.48 7.31 -43.73
N LEU A 35 60.92 6.58 -42.70
CA LEU A 35 60.07 5.58 -42.03
C LEU A 35 58.88 6.24 -41.26
N GLY A 36 59.07 7.43 -40.66
CA GLY A 36 58.03 8.23 -40.08
C GLY A 36 56.92 8.66 -41.05
N ALA A 37 57.26 8.75 -42.37
CA ALA A 37 56.26 8.98 -43.41
C ALA A 37 55.30 7.78 -43.57
N ALA A 38 55.79 6.54 -43.38
CA ALA A 38 54.90 5.35 -43.35
C ALA A 38 53.87 5.41 -42.24
N TYR A 39 54.30 5.78 -41.04
CA TYR A 39 53.44 5.98 -39.92
C TYR A 39 52.40 7.07 -40.19
N ALA A 40 52.80 8.21 -40.78
CA ALA A 40 51.88 9.30 -41.10
C ALA A 40 50.84 8.87 -42.15
N LEU A 41 51.24 8.11 -43.17
CA LEU A 41 50.33 7.55 -44.18
C LEU A 41 49.33 6.56 -43.59
N GLY A 42 49.78 5.67 -42.71
CA GLY A 42 48.88 4.77 -41.98
C GLY A 42 47.88 5.51 -41.13
N ARG A 43 48.29 6.55 -40.40
CA ARG A 43 47.38 7.41 -39.60
C ARG A 43 46.36 8.16 -40.45
N GLU A 44 46.79 8.60 -41.65
CA GLU A 44 45.88 9.24 -42.60
C GLU A 44 44.85 8.25 -43.15
N ALA A 45 45.29 7.04 -43.50
CA ALA A 45 44.40 5.97 -43.94
C ALA A 45 43.34 5.62 -42.89
N VAL A 46 43.71 5.53 -41.61
CA VAL A 46 42.75 5.33 -40.49
C VAL A 46 41.76 6.50 -40.40
N ARG A 47 42.21 7.75 -40.50
CA ARG A 47 41.32 8.94 -40.48
C ARG A 47 40.37 8.99 -41.67
N ALA A 48 40.84 8.55 -42.84
CA ALA A 48 40.04 8.46 -44.05
C ALA A 48 39.12 7.22 -44.08
N GLN A 49 39.09 6.44 -43.01
CA GLN A 49 38.32 5.19 -42.90
C GLN A 49 38.60 4.15 -43.99
N LEU A 50 39.82 4.14 -44.49
CA LEU A 50 40.31 3.14 -45.44
C LEU A 50 40.55 1.81 -44.72
N SER A 51 40.37 0.72 -45.46
CA SER A 51 40.64 -0.62 -44.91
C SER A 51 42.15 -0.92 -44.89
N VAL A 52 42.54 -1.85 -44.03
CA VAL A 52 43.91 -2.40 -44.02
C VAL A 52 44.28 -2.97 -45.41
N LEU A 53 43.26 -3.50 -46.14
CA LEU A 53 43.45 -4.06 -47.49
C LEU A 53 43.82 -2.98 -48.52
N ASP A 54 43.21 -1.78 -48.43
CA ASP A 54 43.55 -0.67 -49.34
C ASP A 54 44.99 -0.25 -49.17
N LEU A 55 45.48 -0.21 -47.92
CA LEU A 55 46.86 0.10 -47.61
C LEU A 55 47.83 -1.02 -48.09
N ALA A 56 47.43 -2.28 -47.88
CA ALA A 56 48.19 -3.43 -48.33
C ALA A 56 48.32 -3.50 -49.90
N GLU A 57 47.21 -3.16 -50.59
CA GLU A 57 47.24 -3.05 -52.09
C GLU A 57 48.17 -1.95 -52.55
N ALA A 58 48.11 -0.75 -51.96
CA ALA A 58 49.01 0.35 -52.29
C ALA A 58 50.47 -0.03 -52.05
N HIS A 59 50.72 -0.74 -50.94
CA HIS A 59 52.07 -1.28 -50.66
C HIS A 59 52.50 -2.32 -51.69
N HIS A 60 51.62 -3.29 -52.01
CA HIS A 60 51.93 -4.35 -52.97
C HIS A 60 52.29 -3.77 -54.33
N GLU A 61 51.54 -2.79 -54.84
CA GLU A 61 51.83 -2.09 -56.09
C GLU A 61 53.22 -1.40 -56.06
N ALA A 62 53.46 -0.65 -54.95
CA ALA A 62 54.75 0.08 -54.84
C ALA A 62 55.95 -0.85 -54.65
N ALA A 63 55.84 -1.93 -53.92
CA ALA A 63 56.86 -2.93 -53.66
C ALA A 63 57.15 -3.75 -54.92
N ARG A 64 56.12 -4.14 -55.66
CA ARG A 64 56.25 -4.87 -56.90
C ARG A 64 57.10 -4.06 -57.97
N ASP A 65 56.72 -2.79 -58.13
CA ASP A 65 57.42 -1.92 -59.06
C ASP A 65 58.91 -1.80 -58.68
N ALA A 66 59.26 -1.69 -57.40
CA ALA A 66 60.63 -1.56 -56.94
C ALA A 66 61.47 -2.86 -57.03
N VAL A 67 60.85 -4.02 -56.78
CA VAL A 67 61.49 -5.33 -56.72
C VAL A 67 61.64 -5.94 -58.12
N CYS A 68 60.66 -5.74 -59.04
CA CYS A 68 60.71 -6.31 -60.38
C CYS A 68 61.79 -5.66 -61.27
N ASP A 69 62.13 -4.40 -61.07
CA ASP A 69 63.07 -3.67 -61.84
C ASP A 69 64.56 -3.89 -61.39
N GLU A 70 64.75 -4.59 -60.25
CA GLU A 70 66.09 -4.84 -59.69
C GLU A 70 66.69 -6.17 -60.22
N PRO A 71 67.78 -6.12 -60.98
CA PRO A 71 68.42 -7.32 -61.56
C PRO A 71 69.27 -8.14 -60.55
N ASP A 72 69.86 -7.50 -59.53
CA ASP A 72 70.68 -8.15 -58.53
C ASP A 72 69.90 -8.90 -57.47
N PRO A 73 70.05 -10.23 -57.30
CA PRO A 73 69.31 -11.02 -56.31
C PRO A 73 69.58 -10.60 -54.89
N ALA A 74 70.79 -10.18 -54.52
CA ALA A 74 71.12 -9.74 -53.16
C ALA A 74 70.40 -8.42 -52.83
N ARG A 75 70.39 -7.48 -53.73
CA ARG A 75 69.75 -6.18 -53.61
C ARG A 75 68.20 -6.32 -53.60
N ARG A 76 67.69 -7.33 -54.36
CA ARG A 76 66.25 -7.65 -54.34
C ARG A 76 65.81 -8.14 -52.96
N ALA A 77 66.61 -8.96 -52.29
CA ALA A 77 66.32 -9.40 -50.92
C ALA A 77 66.28 -8.21 -49.93
N GLU A 78 67.23 -7.30 -50.01
CA GLU A 78 67.27 -6.07 -49.22
C GLU A 78 66.02 -5.17 -49.42
N LEU A 79 65.52 -5.08 -50.67
CA LEU A 79 64.35 -4.32 -51.03
C LEU A 79 63.08 -4.96 -50.43
N VAL A 80 63.01 -6.28 -50.42
CA VAL A 80 61.87 -7.00 -49.78
C VAL A 80 61.84 -6.79 -48.27
N ASP A 81 62.96 -6.87 -47.55
CA ASP A 81 63.09 -6.61 -46.14
C ASP A 81 62.70 -5.16 -45.81
N ALA A 82 63.12 -4.21 -46.59
CA ALA A 82 62.76 -2.83 -46.43
C ALA A 82 61.28 -2.55 -46.70
N ALA A 83 60.72 -3.23 -47.68
CA ALA A 83 59.26 -3.14 -47.91
C ALA A 83 58.45 -3.66 -46.70
N GLY A 84 58.91 -4.80 -46.15
CA GLY A 84 58.27 -5.33 -44.92
C GLY A 84 58.33 -4.35 -43.72
N THR A 85 59.51 -3.69 -43.56
CA THR A 85 59.70 -2.69 -42.50
C THR A 85 58.74 -1.49 -42.66
N PHE A 86 58.64 -0.95 -43.87
CA PHE A 86 57.80 0.21 -44.20
C PHE A 86 56.30 -0.13 -44.04
N LEU A 87 55.90 -1.30 -44.50
CA LEU A 87 54.53 -1.76 -44.31
C LEU A 87 54.17 -1.96 -42.82
N GLY A 88 55.11 -2.58 -42.07
CA GLY A 88 54.89 -2.78 -40.60
C GLY A 88 54.69 -1.48 -39.88
N GLU A 89 55.47 -0.43 -40.24
CA GLU A 89 55.28 0.89 -39.61
C GLU A 89 53.96 1.54 -40.03
N ALA A 90 53.55 1.44 -41.27
CA ALA A 90 52.28 1.95 -41.75
C ALA A 90 51.08 1.22 -41.09
N LEU A 91 51.17 -0.10 -40.89
CA LEU A 91 50.14 -0.90 -40.27
C LEU A 91 50.05 -0.73 -38.74
N SER A 92 51.13 -0.29 -38.08
CA SER A 92 51.17 -0.08 -36.62
C SER A 92 50.06 0.86 -36.17
N THR A 93 49.67 1.83 -36.99
CA THR A 93 48.58 2.77 -36.69
C THR A 93 47.20 2.13 -36.71
N PHE A 94 46.96 1.13 -37.53
CA PHE A 94 45.70 0.36 -37.53
C PHE A 94 45.57 -0.52 -36.29
N GLU A 95 46.67 -1.11 -35.83
CA GLU A 95 46.67 -1.89 -34.60
C GLU A 95 46.35 -1.02 -33.38
N LEU A 96 46.96 0.16 -33.30
CA LEU A 96 46.66 1.13 -32.23
C LEU A 96 45.20 1.60 -32.27
N ALA A 97 44.68 1.91 -33.48
CA ALA A 97 43.28 2.31 -33.63
C ALA A 97 42.31 1.19 -33.25
N HIS A 98 42.62 -0.05 -33.66
CA HIS A 98 41.79 -1.22 -33.31
C HIS A 98 41.78 -1.50 -31.81
N ARG A 99 42.93 -1.44 -31.15
CA ARG A 99 43.03 -1.60 -29.69
C ARG A 99 42.27 -0.51 -28.97
N GLY A 100 42.43 0.77 -29.35
CA GLY A 100 41.68 1.88 -28.76
C GLY A 100 40.14 1.75 -28.96
N TYR A 101 39.71 1.27 -30.13
CA TYR A 101 38.29 1.01 -30.39
C TYR A 101 37.71 -0.07 -29.48
N HIS A 102 38.43 -1.17 -29.25
CA HIS A 102 38.01 -2.21 -28.33
C HIS A 102 37.94 -1.72 -26.88
N GLU A 103 38.91 -0.92 -26.42
CA GLU A 103 38.90 -0.33 -25.10
C GLU A 103 37.69 0.60 -24.91
N VAL A 104 37.40 1.46 -25.89
CA VAL A 104 36.20 2.35 -25.82
C VAL A 104 34.89 1.55 -25.82
N GLN A 105 34.79 0.50 -26.65
CA GLN A 105 33.60 -0.35 -26.65
C GLN A 105 33.39 -1.07 -25.32
N GLU A 106 34.45 -1.58 -24.69
CA GLU A 106 34.37 -2.26 -23.40
C GLU A 106 33.94 -1.29 -22.29
N VAL A 107 34.51 -0.07 -22.26
CA VAL A 107 34.10 0.97 -21.33
C VAL A 107 32.61 1.35 -21.54
N ALA A 108 32.19 1.57 -22.78
CA ALA A 108 30.81 1.90 -23.11
C ALA A 108 29.84 0.77 -22.73
N ARG A 109 30.24 -0.49 -22.89
CA ARG A 109 29.45 -1.65 -22.45
C ARG A 109 29.28 -1.66 -20.93
N LEU A 110 30.37 -1.47 -20.17
CA LEU A 110 30.34 -1.43 -18.72
C LEU A 110 29.53 -0.25 -18.19
N GLU A 111 29.65 0.92 -18.82
CA GLU A 111 28.81 2.07 -18.45
C GLU A 111 27.33 1.81 -18.72
N HIS A 112 26.99 1.20 -19.85
CA HIS A 112 25.62 0.87 -20.18
C HIS A 112 25.00 -0.12 -19.16
N GLU A 113 25.74 -1.17 -18.82
CA GLU A 113 25.32 -2.13 -17.78
C GLU A 113 25.13 -1.45 -16.43
N HIS A 114 26.02 -0.51 -16.08
CA HIS A 114 25.90 0.25 -14.84
C HIS A 114 24.63 1.11 -14.79
N VAL A 115 24.34 1.85 -15.86
CA VAL A 115 23.13 2.67 -15.96
C VAL A 115 21.86 1.81 -15.88
N GLN A 116 21.86 0.65 -16.51
CA GLN A 116 20.74 -0.29 -16.43
C GLN A 116 20.50 -0.81 -15.00
N GLN A 117 21.57 -1.16 -14.29
CA GLN A 117 21.49 -1.59 -12.89
C GLN A 117 20.95 -0.47 -11.99
N LEU A 118 21.42 0.76 -12.16
CA LEU A 118 20.92 1.91 -11.38
C LEU A 118 19.44 2.20 -11.63
N ARG A 119 18.99 2.09 -12.88
CA ARG A 119 17.56 2.22 -13.22
C ARG A 119 16.72 1.13 -12.57
N ALA A 120 17.16 -0.12 -12.64
CA ALA A 120 16.46 -1.24 -12.02
C ALA A 120 16.37 -1.11 -10.49
N LEU A 121 17.44 -0.59 -9.84
CA LEU A 121 17.43 -0.27 -8.40
C LEU A 121 16.46 0.87 -8.08
N GLY A 122 16.43 1.92 -8.91
CA GLY A 122 15.49 3.03 -8.77
C GLY A 122 14.03 2.56 -8.86
N ASP A 123 13.70 1.77 -9.87
CA ASP A 123 12.36 1.20 -10.05
C ASP A 123 11.97 0.27 -8.88
N ALA A 124 12.90 -0.55 -8.41
CA ALA A 124 12.71 -1.40 -7.25
C ALA A 124 12.43 -0.57 -5.99
N SER A 125 13.21 0.50 -5.77
CA SER A 125 13.03 1.41 -4.63
C SER A 125 11.63 2.01 -4.59
N VAL A 126 11.14 2.52 -5.73
CA VAL A 126 9.79 3.09 -5.82
C VAL A 126 8.72 2.05 -5.49
N LYS A 127 8.81 0.86 -6.08
CA LYS A 127 7.82 -0.21 -5.87
C LYS A 127 7.82 -0.72 -4.43
N ILE A 128 8.99 -1.03 -3.88
CA ILE A 128 9.13 -1.57 -2.52
C ILE A 128 8.65 -0.55 -1.49
N ASN A 129 8.98 0.75 -1.65
CA ASN A 129 8.57 1.78 -0.70
C ASN A 129 7.07 2.15 -0.79
N ALA A 130 6.40 1.82 -1.89
CA ALA A 130 4.96 2.05 -2.06
C ALA A 130 4.10 1.00 -1.32
N THR A 131 4.68 -0.13 -0.87
CA THR A 131 3.92 -1.21 -0.22
C THR A 131 3.53 -0.86 1.21
N LEU A 132 2.39 -1.40 1.63
CA LEU A 132 1.85 -1.27 2.98
C LEU A 132 1.82 -2.61 3.72
N THR A 133 2.08 -3.72 3.04
CA THR A 133 2.12 -5.06 3.64
C THR A 133 3.53 -5.62 3.64
N THR A 134 3.85 -6.38 4.70
CA THR A 134 5.17 -7.01 4.82
C THR A 134 5.37 -8.07 3.73
N GLU A 135 4.35 -8.85 3.42
CA GLU A 135 4.38 -9.90 2.40
C GLU A 135 4.72 -9.35 1.01
N GLU A 136 4.08 -8.25 0.62
CA GLU A 136 4.33 -7.59 -0.67
C GLU A 136 5.74 -6.98 -0.72
N ALA A 137 6.20 -6.37 0.38
CA ALA A 137 7.55 -5.83 0.47
C ALA A 137 8.61 -6.93 0.32
N LEU A 138 8.41 -8.11 0.95
CA LEU A 138 9.28 -9.26 0.82
C LEU A 138 9.30 -9.77 -0.63
N GLN A 139 8.13 -9.96 -1.24
CA GLN A 139 8.00 -10.48 -2.60
C GLN A 139 8.68 -9.56 -3.63
N LEU A 140 8.41 -8.26 -3.59
CA LEU A 140 9.03 -7.30 -4.50
C LEU A 140 10.54 -7.20 -4.30
N THR A 141 11.02 -7.40 -3.08
CA THR A 141 12.45 -7.39 -2.79
C THR A 141 13.17 -8.57 -3.43
N VAL A 142 12.65 -9.80 -3.32
CA VAL A 142 13.28 -10.98 -3.94
C VAL A 142 13.23 -10.92 -5.46
N GLU A 143 12.14 -10.44 -6.05
CA GLU A 143 12.03 -10.20 -7.49
C GLU A 143 13.04 -9.17 -7.99
N ALA A 144 13.23 -8.09 -7.21
CA ALA A 144 14.21 -7.07 -7.53
C ALA A 144 15.64 -7.60 -7.40
N ALA A 145 15.95 -8.34 -6.34
CA ALA A 145 17.27 -8.93 -6.12
C ALA A 145 17.65 -9.91 -7.25
N GLN A 146 16.73 -10.78 -7.63
CA GLN A 146 16.92 -11.72 -8.74
C GLN A 146 17.15 -10.97 -10.07
N ARG A 147 16.33 -9.96 -10.38
CA ARG A 147 16.39 -9.22 -11.63
C ARG A 147 17.66 -8.38 -11.75
N VAL A 148 18.04 -7.66 -10.69
CA VAL A 148 19.18 -6.72 -10.71
C VAL A 148 20.51 -7.46 -10.68
N LEU A 149 20.59 -8.56 -9.93
CA LEU A 149 21.80 -9.38 -9.81
C LEU A 149 21.85 -10.52 -10.84
N GLY A 150 20.75 -10.81 -11.53
CA GLY A 150 20.63 -11.93 -12.45
C GLY A 150 20.86 -13.29 -11.76
N ALA A 151 20.59 -13.38 -10.46
CA ALA A 151 20.78 -14.60 -9.69
C ALA A 151 19.72 -15.64 -10.05
N ARG A 152 20.06 -16.94 -9.94
CA ARG A 152 19.09 -18.03 -10.16
C ARG A 152 18.03 -18.09 -9.08
N ARG A 153 18.37 -17.70 -7.86
CA ARG A 153 17.45 -17.68 -6.72
C ARG A 153 17.72 -16.50 -5.82
N ALA A 154 16.66 -15.86 -5.36
CA ALA A 154 16.69 -14.91 -4.27
C ALA A 154 15.69 -15.35 -3.20
N THR A 155 16.06 -15.24 -1.93
CA THR A 155 15.21 -15.56 -0.78
C THR A 155 15.31 -14.46 0.25
N ILE A 156 14.20 -14.18 0.91
CA ILE A 156 14.16 -13.23 2.02
C ILE A 156 13.37 -13.85 3.17
N THR A 157 13.91 -13.72 4.36
CA THR A 157 13.23 -14.11 5.60
C THR A 157 13.06 -12.91 6.48
N SER A 158 11.92 -12.77 7.14
CA SER A 158 11.66 -11.71 8.12
C SER A 158 11.06 -12.31 9.38
N THR A 159 11.45 -11.78 10.53
CA THR A 159 10.87 -12.12 11.83
C THR A 159 9.94 -11.00 12.26
N SER A 160 8.68 -11.33 12.59
CA SER A 160 7.75 -10.38 13.18
C SER A 160 8.13 -10.11 14.64
N GLY A 161 8.20 -8.81 15.04
CA GLY A 161 8.71 -8.39 16.35
C GLY A 161 7.77 -8.58 17.54
N ASP A 162 6.62 -9.23 17.40
CA ASP A 162 5.54 -9.25 18.40
C ASP A 162 5.46 -10.55 19.23
N GLY A 163 6.61 -11.15 19.57
CA GLY A 163 6.66 -12.30 20.49
C GLY A 163 6.07 -13.63 19.95
N PHE A 164 5.28 -13.59 18.92
CA PHE A 164 4.90 -14.74 18.10
C PHE A 164 5.73 -14.67 16.82
N ALA A 165 6.81 -15.43 16.78
CA ALA A 165 7.70 -15.52 15.63
C ALA A 165 6.95 -16.09 14.41
N ARG A 166 6.21 -15.25 13.70
CA ARG A 166 5.80 -15.55 12.34
C ARG A 166 7.02 -15.34 11.46
N HIS A 167 7.61 -16.43 11.01
CA HIS A 167 8.58 -16.40 9.93
C HIS A 167 7.81 -16.12 8.64
N LEU A 168 7.95 -14.91 8.14
CA LEU A 168 7.51 -14.56 6.79
C LEU A 168 8.70 -14.78 5.85
N SER A 169 8.49 -15.51 4.78
CA SER A 169 9.53 -15.74 3.77
C SER A 169 8.95 -15.55 2.37
N ALA A 170 9.77 -15.05 1.46
CA ALA A 170 9.49 -15.01 0.05
C ALA A 170 10.70 -15.54 -0.72
N ALA A 171 10.47 -16.13 -1.89
CA ALA A 171 11.50 -16.66 -2.75
C ALA A 171 11.17 -16.37 -4.22
N TRP A 172 12.21 -16.14 -5.02
CA TRP A 172 12.08 -16.04 -6.46
C TRP A 172 13.17 -16.85 -7.17
N PRO A 173 12.84 -17.75 -8.10
CA PRO A 173 11.47 -18.19 -8.42
C PRO A 173 10.77 -18.85 -7.23
N PRO A 174 9.42 -18.99 -7.25
CA PRO A 174 8.66 -19.60 -6.16
C PRO A 174 9.17 -20.97 -5.79
N GLU A 175 9.02 -21.36 -4.52
CA GLU A 175 9.45 -22.67 -4.02
C GLU A 175 8.83 -23.81 -4.84
N GLY A 176 9.66 -24.83 -5.17
CA GLY A 176 9.25 -25.96 -6.02
C GLY A 176 9.56 -25.78 -7.50
N THR A 177 9.95 -24.61 -7.97
CA THR A 177 10.47 -24.41 -9.33
C THR A 177 11.92 -24.84 -9.37
N ALA A 178 12.26 -25.82 -10.21
CA ALA A 178 13.62 -26.38 -10.27
C ALA A 178 14.62 -25.32 -10.78
N ALA A 179 15.40 -24.78 -9.88
CA ALA A 179 16.48 -23.82 -10.20
C ALA A 179 17.80 -24.49 -10.64
N GLY A 180 17.85 -25.83 -10.69
CA GLY A 180 19.08 -26.59 -10.85
C GLY A 180 19.97 -26.55 -9.60
N PRO A 181 21.20 -27.08 -9.66
CA PRO A 181 22.13 -27.02 -8.54
C PRO A 181 22.51 -25.56 -8.27
N LEU A 182 22.49 -25.18 -6.97
CA LEU A 182 22.85 -23.86 -6.50
C LEU A 182 24.19 -23.91 -5.74
N GLY A 183 25.02 -22.90 -5.95
CA GLY A 183 26.21 -22.63 -5.17
C GLY A 183 25.89 -22.05 -3.78
N PRO A 184 26.91 -21.71 -2.98
CA PRO A 184 26.72 -21.11 -1.68
C PRO A 184 26.02 -19.74 -1.82
N PRO A 185 25.00 -19.46 -0.95
CA PRO A 185 24.31 -18.16 -1.00
C PRO A 185 25.20 -17.02 -0.46
N VAL A 186 24.99 -15.84 -1.00
CA VAL A 186 25.49 -14.57 -0.44
C VAL A 186 24.31 -13.84 0.16
N GLY A 187 24.46 -13.38 1.39
CA GLY A 187 23.35 -12.78 2.14
C GLY A 187 23.70 -11.49 2.85
N VAL A 188 22.68 -10.66 3.05
CA VAL A 188 22.74 -9.43 3.85
C VAL A 188 21.69 -9.45 4.94
N MET A 189 22.09 -9.07 6.15
CA MET A 189 21.16 -8.96 7.27
C MET A 189 20.34 -7.68 7.17
N LEU A 190 19.02 -7.83 7.23
CA LEU A 190 18.07 -6.72 7.29
C LEU A 190 18.01 -6.18 8.71
N ARG A 191 18.12 -4.86 8.86
CA ARG A 191 18.11 -4.20 10.17
C ARG A 191 17.29 -2.93 10.15
N SER A 192 16.58 -2.65 11.24
CA SER A 192 15.94 -1.36 11.48
C SER A 192 16.27 -0.89 12.90
N ALA A 193 16.77 0.33 13.04
CA ALA A 193 17.20 0.90 14.32
C ALA A 193 18.10 -0.04 15.13
N GLY A 194 19.02 -0.75 14.46
CA GLY A 194 19.96 -1.70 15.07
C GLY A 194 19.37 -3.10 15.38
N ARG A 195 18.08 -3.29 15.29
CA ARG A 195 17.42 -4.60 15.50
C ARG A 195 17.40 -5.42 14.21
N PRO A 196 17.69 -6.72 14.26
CA PRO A 196 17.57 -7.60 13.11
C PRO A 196 16.09 -7.76 12.73
N LEU A 197 15.79 -7.60 11.43
CA LEU A 197 14.46 -7.84 10.85
C LEU A 197 14.40 -9.16 10.08
N GLY A 198 15.55 -9.65 9.61
CA GLY A 198 15.62 -10.85 8.78
C GLY A 198 16.90 -10.91 7.95
N MET A 199 16.87 -11.67 6.87
CA MET A 199 17.99 -11.86 5.95
C MET A 199 17.49 -11.90 4.50
N LEU A 200 18.23 -11.25 3.61
CA LEU A 200 18.06 -11.36 2.15
C LEU A 200 19.26 -12.13 1.60
N GLU A 201 19.01 -13.17 0.85
CA GLU A 201 20.03 -14.05 0.28
C GLU A 201 19.81 -14.24 -1.22
N VAL A 202 20.90 -14.37 -1.96
CA VAL A 202 20.89 -14.73 -3.39
C VAL A 202 21.83 -15.90 -3.62
N ALA A 203 21.44 -16.76 -4.54
CA ALA A 203 22.25 -17.91 -4.96
C ALA A 203 22.23 -18.05 -6.48
N ASP A 204 23.31 -18.58 -7.04
CA ASP A 204 23.44 -18.85 -8.47
C ASP A 204 24.04 -20.24 -8.72
N ALA A 205 24.34 -20.56 -9.98
CA ALA A 205 25.06 -21.79 -10.33
C ALA A 205 26.38 -21.88 -9.56
N PRO A 206 26.85 -23.11 -9.23
CA PRO A 206 28.09 -23.30 -8.47
C PRO A 206 29.33 -22.68 -9.12
N GLU A 207 29.30 -22.49 -10.44
CA GLU A 207 30.41 -21.94 -11.24
C GLU A 207 30.45 -20.40 -11.21
N ARG A 208 29.34 -19.74 -10.80
CA ARG A 208 29.25 -18.28 -10.71
C ARG A 208 29.58 -17.81 -9.30
N SER A 209 30.55 -16.92 -9.19
CA SER A 209 30.87 -16.19 -7.96
C SER A 209 30.29 -14.77 -8.02
N PHE A 210 29.69 -14.33 -6.92
CA PHE A 210 29.26 -12.95 -6.76
C PHE A 210 30.48 -12.05 -6.53
N THR A 211 30.48 -10.91 -7.19
CA THR A 211 31.55 -9.91 -7.07
C THR A 211 31.31 -8.98 -5.88
N PRO A 212 32.33 -8.24 -5.40
CA PRO A 212 32.13 -7.21 -4.38
C PRO A 212 31.10 -6.14 -4.77
N ARG A 213 30.92 -5.92 -6.07
CA ARG A 213 29.88 -5.03 -6.61
C ARG A 213 28.48 -5.61 -6.44
N ASP A 214 28.30 -6.91 -6.67
CA ASP A 214 27.02 -7.60 -6.45
C ASP A 214 26.64 -7.58 -4.97
N GLU A 215 27.59 -7.76 -4.07
CA GLU A 215 27.42 -7.65 -2.62
C GLU A 215 26.98 -6.24 -2.20
N ALA A 216 27.57 -5.19 -2.79
CA ALA A 216 27.18 -3.81 -2.53
C ALA A 216 25.73 -3.53 -3.00
N ILE A 217 25.33 -4.04 -4.18
CA ILE A 217 23.98 -3.94 -4.68
C ILE A 217 22.99 -4.70 -3.77
N LEU A 218 23.36 -5.92 -3.34
CA LEU A 218 22.55 -6.70 -2.40
C LEU A 218 22.36 -5.97 -1.08
N ALA A 219 23.42 -5.31 -0.58
CA ALA A 219 23.34 -4.50 0.64
C ALA A 219 22.39 -3.29 0.48
N GLN A 220 22.39 -2.62 -0.67
CA GLN A 220 21.46 -1.53 -0.98
C GLN A 220 20.01 -2.03 -1.04
N LEU A 221 19.75 -3.15 -1.71
CA LEU A 221 18.42 -3.78 -1.73
C LEU A 221 17.98 -4.19 -0.33
N GLY A 222 18.88 -4.75 0.48
CA GLY A 222 18.63 -5.09 1.87
C GLY A 222 18.26 -3.87 2.72
N GLN A 223 18.89 -2.73 2.48
CA GLN A 223 18.56 -1.49 3.17
C GLN A 223 17.18 -0.96 2.77
N LEU A 224 16.84 -0.97 1.47
CA LEU A 224 15.50 -0.62 0.98
C LEU A 224 14.42 -1.53 1.57
N ALA A 225 14.65 -2.84 1.54
CA ALA A 225 13.76 -3.83 2.15
C ALA A 225 13.58 -3.59 3.65
N SER A 226 14.67 -3.30 4.38
CA SER A 226 14.63 -3.03 5.82
C SER A 226 13.71 -1.86 6.16
N VAL A 227 13.78 -0.77 5.39
CA VAL A 227 12.93 0.41 5.57
C VAL A 227 11.47 0.07 5.26
N ALA A 228 11.20 -0.61 4.15
CA ALA A 228 9.83 -0.97 3.75
C ALA A 228 9.18 -1.96 4.73
N ILE A 229 9.90 -2.99 5.16
CA ILE A 229 9.44 -3.97 6.14
C ILE A 229 9.14 -3.29 7.49
N ALA A 230 10.04 -2.43 7.97
CA ALA A 230 9.84 -1.72 9.22
C ALA A 230 8.61 -0.81 9.17
N LYS A 231 8.40 -0.09 8.04
CA LYS A 231 7.20 0.73 7.77
C LYS A 231 5.94 -0.12 7.78
N ALA A 232 5.92 -1.23 7.05
CA ALA A 232 4.76 -2.12 6.97
C ALA A 232 4.41 -2.75 8.32
N GLN A 233 5.41 -3.15 9.11
CA GLN A 233 5.21 -3.67 10.46
C GLN A 233 4.70 -2.59 11.43
N ALA A 234 5.22 -1.37 11.36
CA ALA A 234 4.73 -0.24 12.16
C ALA A 234 3.26 0.06 11.84
N TYR A 235 2.91 0.13 10.54
CA TYR A 235 1.54 0.32 10.06
C TYR A 235 0.60 -0.78 10.55
N THR A 236 1.00 -2.04 10.45
CA THR A 236 0.19 -3.19 10.91
C THR A 236 -0.03 -3.16 12.43
N ARG A 237 1.02 -2.77 13.19
CA ARG A 237 0.92 -2.62 14.66
C ARG A 237 -0.01 -1.49 15.05
N GLU A 238 0.12 -0.33 14.43
CA GLU A 238 -0.72 0.83 14.67
C GLU A 238 -2.21 0.51 14.39
N ARG A 239 -2.45 -0.12 13.24
CA ARG A 239 -3.79 -0.63 12.88
C ARG A 239 -4.34 -1.62 13.91
N HIS A 240 -3.53 -2.55 14.38
CA HIS A 240 -3.95 -3.51 15.39
C HIS A 240 -4.31 -2.84 16.72
N ILE A 241 -3.49 -1.88 17.18
CA ILE A 241 -3.75 -1.11 18.39
C ILE A 241 -5.06 -0.33 18.24
N ALA A 242 -5.27 0.36 17.13
CA ALA A 242 -6.51 1.09 16.85
C ALA A 242 -7.74 0.16 16.91
N GLN A 243 -7.68 -1.01 16.26
CA GLN A 243 -8.77 -1.99 16.27
C GLN A 243 -9.06 -2.54 17.66
N VAL A 244 -8.02 -2.83 18.46
CA VAL A 244 -8.20 -3.32 19.84
C VAL A 244 -8.84 -2.24 20.71
N LEU A 245 -8.39 -1.00 20.62
CA LEU A 245 -8.98 0.14 21.34
C LEU A 245 -10.44 0.33 20.95
N GLN A 246 -10.74 0.39 19.67
CA GLN A 246 -12.12 0.57 19.19
C GLN A 246 -13.06 -0.54 19.67
N ARG A 247 -12.63 -1.80 19.59
CA ARG A 247 -13.41 -2.92 20.13
C ARG A 247 -13.65 -2.82 21.64
N SER A 248 -12.72 -2.27 22.41
CA SER A 248 -12.85 -2.09 23.85
C SER A 248 -13.82 -0.97 24.22
N LEU A 249 -14.02 -0.01 23.30
CA LEU A 249 -14.94 1.11 23.50
C LEU A 249 -16.41 0.77 23.23
N LEU A 250 -16.68 -0.30 22.50
CA LEU A 250 -18.04 -0.75 22.16
C LEU A 250 -18.50 -1.89 23.08
N PRO A 251 -19.82 -2.02 23.33
CA PRO A 251 -20.32 -3.15 24.11
C PRO A 251 -20.10 -4.46 23.32
N PRO A 252 -19.59 -5.51 23.97
CA PRO A 252 -19.28 -6.78 23.28
C PRO A 252 -20.56 -7.48 22.79
N ASN A 253 -21.67 -7.32 23.49
CA ASN A 253 -22.97 -7.87 23.14
C ASN A 253 -24.08 -6.95 23.68
N LEU A 254 -25.24 -6.94 23.02
CA LEU A 254 -26.43 -6.31 23.55
C LEU A 254 -27.11 -7.27 24.56
N PRO A 255 -27.45 -6.83 25.78
CA PRO A 255 -28.16 -7.67 26.72
C PRO A 255 -29.60 -7.94 26.27
N ALA A 256 -30.11 -9.13 26.54
CA ALA A 256 -31.52 -9.41 26.38
C ALA A 256 -32.32 -8.67 27.47
N VAL A 257 -33.27 -7.85 27.04
CA VAL A 257 -34.18 -7.13 27.96
C VAL A 257 -35.62 -7.61 27.70
N PRO A 258 -36.34 -8.09 28.74
CA PRO A 258 -37.70 -8.58 28.57
C PRO A 258 -38.63 -7.52 27.94
N GLY A 259 -39.37 -7.92 26.91
CA GLY A 259 -40.32 -7.05 26.21
C GLY A 259 -39.68 -6.16 25.11
N LEU A 260 -38.35 -6.23 24.93
CA LEU A 260 -37.64 -5.46 23.94
C LEU A 260 -36.85 -6.38 23.00
N THR A 261 -36.77 -5.97 21.73
CA THR A 261 -35.79 -6.48 20.77
C THR A 261 -34.83 -5.35 20.40
N ALA A 262 -33.56 -5.67 20.27
CA ALA A 262 -32.54 -4.72 19.84
C ALA A 262 -31.53 -5.39 18.90
N ALA A 263 -31.10 -4.67 17.88
CA ALA A 263 -30.05 -5.09 16.94
C ALA A 263 -29.13 -3.94 16.62
N VAL A 264 -27.85 -4.23 16.45
CA VAL A 264 -26.85 -3.21 16.10
C VAL A 264 -26.01 -3.67 14.91
N ARG A 265 -25.62 -2.72 14.07
CA ARG A 265 -24.57 -2.88 13.06
C ARG A 265 -23.58 -1.74 13.22
N PHE A 266 -22.31 -2.10 13.23
CA PHE A 266 -21.22 -1.14 13.34
C PHE A 266 -20.11 -1.49 12.36
N ILE A 267 -19.69 -0.52 11.57
CA ILE A 267 -18.59 -0.64 10.62
C ILE A 267 -17.66 0.55 10.80
N ALA A 268 -16.43 0.27 11.15
CA ALA A 268 -15.40 1.30 11.23
C ALA A 268 -14.98 1.76 9.82
N ALA A 269 -14.82 3.07 9.68
CA ALA A 269 -14.34 3.68 8.43
C ALA A 269 -12.87 3.37 8.15
N GLY A 270 -12.50 3.49 6.87
CA GLY A 270 -11.11 3.48 6.41
C GLY A 270 -10.41 2.12 6.53
N GLU A 271 -9.07 2.15 6.47
CA GLU A 271 -8.23 0.94 6.53
C GLU A 271 -7.99 0.44 7.97
N GLY A 272 -8.71 0.97 8.96
CA GLY A 272 -8.67 0.53 10.36
C GLY A 272 -7.41 0.95 11.12
N ILE A 273 -6.79 2.08 10.75
CA ILE A 273 -5.63 2.68 11.44
C ILE A 273 -6.09 3.66 12.52
N GLU A 274 -7.18 4.37 12.26
CA GLU A 274 -7.72 5.37 13.16
C GLU A 274 -8.90 4.78 13.95
N VAL A 275 -8.99 5.13 15.23
CA VAL A 275 -10.15 4.82 16.05
C VAL A 275 -11.21 5.87 15.73
N GLY A 276 -12.40 5.42 15.35
CA GLY A 276 -13.51 6.31 15.02
C GLY A 276 -14.13 6.99 16.23
N GLY A 277 -14.96 8.00 15.97
CA GLY A 277 -15.72 8.76 16.96
C GLY A 277 -17.04 8.12 17.34
N ASP A 278 -17.59 7.27 16.48
CA ASP A 278 -18.89 6.65 16.65
C ASP A 278 -18.94 5.68 17.84
N PHE A 279 -20.00 5.78 18.60
CA PHE A 279 -20.27 4.86 19.71
C PHE A 279 -21.75 4.60 19.90
N TYR A 280 -22.05 3.46 20.49
CA TYR A 280 -23.40 3.07 20.90
C TYR A 280 -23.38 2.30 22.21
N ASP A 281 -24.50 2.24 22.87
CA ASP A 281 -24.72 1.31 23.97
C ASP A 281 -26.23 0.95 24.08
N PHE A 282 -26.49 -0.25 24.60
CA PHE A 282 -27.84 -0.72 24.97
C PHE A 282 -27.71 -1.52 26.25
N PHE A 283 -28.42 -1.11 27.28
CA PHE A 283 -28.32 -1.74 28.60
C PHE A 283 -29.64 -1.68 29.37
N ALA A 284 -29.83 -2.65 30.27
CA ALA A 284 -31.00 -2.68 31.12
C ALA A 284 -31.01 -1.47 32.06
N ALA A 285 -32.18 -0.85 32.23
CA ALA A 285 -32.40 0.23 33.16
C ALA A 285 -32.82 -0.32 34.55
N ARG A 286 -32.43 0.39 35.62
CA ARG A 286 -32.65 -0.05 37.02
C ARG A 286 -34.14 -0.26 37.38
N GLU A 287 -35.02 0.57 36.84
CA GLU A 287 -36.47 0.52 37.12
C GLU A 287 -37.25 -0.38 36.15
N GLY A 288 -36.52 -1.24 35.40
CA GLY A 288 -37.07 -2.04 34.32
C GLY A 288 -36.94 -1.34 32.95
N GLY A 289 -37.09 -2.11 31.85
CA GLY A 289 -36.88 -1.62 30.52
C GLY A 289 -35.39 -1.48 30.18
N ALA A 290 -35.07 -0.60 29.24
CA ALA A 290 -33.68 -0.39 28.74
C ALA A 290 -33.39 1.07 28.43
N SER A 291 -32.10 1.39 28.37
CA SER A 291 -31.58 2.60 27.77
C SER A 291 -30.83 2.24 26.50
N ALA A 292 -30.97 3.04 25.44
CA ALA A 292 -30.20 2.97 24.22
C ALA A 292 -29.58 4.35 23.93
N LEU A 293 -28.40 4.35 23.45
CA LEU A 293 -27.71 5.56 22.99
C LEU A 293 -26.89 5.28 21.76
N ILE A 294 -26.76 6.32 20.94
CA ILE A 294 -25.83 6.38 19.81
C ILE A 294 -25.26 7.80 19.77
N GLY A 295 -24.02 7.93 19.40
CA GLY A 295 -23.37 9.24 19.34
C GLY A 295 -22.12 9.19 18.49
N ASP A 296 -21.62 10.38 18.17
CA ASP A 296 -20.36 10.60 17.45
C ASP A 296 -19.55 11.69 18.15
N VAL A 297 -18.25 11.45 18.30
CA VAL A 297 -17.25 12.39 18.85
C VAL A 297 -16.52 13.05 17.70
N CYS A 298 -16.50 14.37 17.69
CA CYS A 298 -15.76 15.14 16.69
C CYS A 298 -14.29 14.74 16.61
N GLY A 299 -13.86 14.25 15.42
CA GLY A 299 -12.50 13.84 15.13
C GLY A 299 -12.28 12.34 15.20
N LYS A 300 -11.04 11.92 14.93
CA LYS A 300 -10.62 10.51 14.90
C LYS A 300 -9.33 10.33 15.69
N GLY A 301 -8.99 9.09 16.01
CA GLY A 301 -7.76 8.75 16.71
C GLY A 301 -7.89 8.55 18.22
N PRO A 302 -6.75 8.41 18.93
CA PRO A 302 -6.71 8.07 20.35
C PRO A 302 -7.42 9.08 21.26
N GLU A 303 -7.37 10.36 20.91
CA GLU A 303 -8.03 11.43 21.67
C GLU A 303 -9.57 11.34 21.53
N ALA A 304 -10.09 11.12 20.32
CA ALA A 304 -11.52 10.89 20.11
C ALA A 304 -11.98 9.63 20.88
N ALA A 305 -11.20 8.56 20.84
CA ALA A 305 -11.43 7.34 21.59
C ALA A 305 -11.56 7.57 23.12
N SER A 306 -10.71 8.44 23.68
CA SER A 306 -10.77 8.81 25.10
C SER A 306 -12.09 9.52 25.43
N VAL A 307 -12.54 10.44 24.56
CA VAL A 307 -13.82 11.13 24.72
C VAL A 307 -15.00 10.16 24.53
N THR A 308 -14.93 9.23 23.60
CA THR A 308 -15.92 8.16 23.39
C THR A 308 -16.10 7.31 24.66
N ALA A 309 -14.96 6.89 25.27
CA ALA A 309 -14.98 6.17 26.54
C ALA A 309 -15.66 6.98 27.66
N LEU A 310 -15.24 8.24 27.81
CA LEU A 310 -15.81 9.15 28.80
C LEU A 310 -17.34 9.32 28.58
N ALA A 311 -17.76 9.59 27.34
CA ALA A 311 -19.16 9.80 26.99
C ALA A 311 -19.98 8.57 27.33
N ARG A 312 -19.62 7.39 26.85
CA ARG A 312 -20.35 6.16 27.06
C ARG A 312 -20.44 5.78 28.55
N HIS A 313 -19.34 5.86 29.31
CA HIS A 313 -19.34 5.53 30.73
C HIS A 313 -20.09 6.55 31.56
N THR A 314 -20.03 7.83 31.25
CA THR A 314 -20.81 8.89 31.91
C THR A 314 -22.30 8.70 31.70
N LEU A 315 -22.73 8.45 30.46
CA LEU A 315 -24.15 8.20 30.14
C LEU A 315 -24.68 6.98 30.87
N ARG A 316 -23.92 5.89 30.90
CA ARG A 316 -24.28 4.66 31.59
C ARG A 316 -24.39 4.88 33.10
N ALA A 317 -23.42 5.57 33.71
CA ALA A 317 -23.46 5.88 35.13
C ALA A 317 -24.58 6.87 35.49
N ALA A 318 -24.82 7.89 34.65
CA ALA A 318 -25.90 8.85 34.86
C ALA A 318 -27.28 8.19 34.80
N ALA A 319 -27.49 7.22 33.91
CA ALA A 319 -28.73 6.47 33.76
C ALA A 319 -29.15 5.67 34.99
N GLU A 320 -28.21 5.37 35.89
CA GLU A 320 -28.52 4.70 37.18
C GLU A 320 -29.28 5.60 38.17
N TYR A 321 -29.15 6.91 38.04
CA TYR A 321 -29.69 7.89 39.01
C TYR A 321 -30.67 8.87 38.38
N GLU A 322 -30.66 9.00 37.07
CA GLU A 322 -31.51 9.96 36.35
C GLU A 322 -32.34 9.25 35.28
N SER A 323 -33.64 9.50 35.32
CA SER A 323 -34.62 8.88 34.43
C SER A 323 -34.93 9.70 33.18
N ARG A 324 -34.66 11.01 33.21
CA ARG A 324 -34.92 11.91 32.05
C ARG A 324 -33.73 11.98 31.09
N PRO A 325 -33.90 11.64 29.81
CA PRO A 325 -32.89 11.72 28.80
C PRO A 325 -32.16 13.07 28.73
N SER A 326 -32.90 14.19 28.81
CA SER A 326 -32.32 15.53 28.77
C SER A 326 -31.36 15.79 29.94
N ALA A 327 -31.68 15.29 31.12
CA ALA A 327 -30.83 15.44 32.31
C ALA A 327 -29.59 14.55 32.25
N VAL A 328 -29.72 13.31 31.71
CA VAL A 328 -28.57 12.42 31.44
C VAL A 328 -27.60 13.06 30.47
N LEU A 329 -28.07 13.64 29.34
CA LEU A 329 -27.25 14.37 28.39
C LEU A 329 -26.64 15.65 28.98
N GLY A 330 -27.34 16.33 29.87
CA GLY A 330 -26.81 17.47 30.61
C GLY A 330 -25.65 17.12 31.55
N LEU A 331 -25.68 15.92 32.15
CA LEU A 331 -24.55 15.40 32.93
C LEU A 331 -23.32 15.14 32.03
N LEU A 332 -23.54 14.53 30.88
CA LEU A 332 -22.47 14.32 29.90
C LEU A 332 -21.88 15.65 29.43
N HIS A 333 -22.71 16.62 29.08
CA HIS A 333 -22.24 17.96 28.66
C HIS A 333 -21.29 18.57 29.72
N ARG A 334 -21.62 18.52 31.00
CA ARG A 334 -20.76 19.01 32.09
C ARG A 334 -19.47 18.22 32.19
N ALA A 335 -19.53 16.87 32.16
CA ALA A 335 -18.36 16.02 32.26
C ALA A 335 -17.38 16.27 31.11
N LEU A 336 -17.86 16.46 29.89
CA LEU A 336 -17.06 16.82 28.75
C LEU A 336 -16.40 18.19 28.89
N ARG A 337 -17.09 19.18 29.45
CA ARG A 337 -16.52 20.50 29.70
C ARG A 337 -15.44 20.50 30.79
N GLU A 338 -15.63 19.68 31.82
CA GLU A 338 -14.66 19.55 32.93
C GLU A 338 -13.38 18.80 32.49
N ALA A 339 -13.51 17.82 31.59
CA ALA A 339 -12.39 17.02 31.09
C ALA A 339 -11.56 17.70 30.00
N ARG A 340 -11.81 18.97 29.68
CA ARG A 340 -11.24 19.68 28.52
C ARG A 340 -9.72 19.83 28.56
N ASP A 341 -9.07 19.21 27.55
CA ASP A 341 -7.73 19.59 27.12
C ASP A 341 -7.72 20.08 25.64
N ASP A 342 -8.69 19.71 24.79
CA ASP A 342 -8.63 19.94 23.34
C ASP A 342 -9.91 20.48 22.67
N GLY A 343 -10.95 20.81 23.48
CA GLY A 343 -12.18 21.44 22.98
C GLY A 343 -13.08 20.53 22.15
N ARG A 344 -12.93 19.20 22.23
CA ARG A 344 -13.78 18.25 21.51
C ARG A 344 -15.20 18.26 22.04
N PHE A 345 -16.15 18.05 21.14
CA PHE A 345 -17.58 17.93 21.41
C PHE A 345 -18.10 16.61 20.84
N CYS A 346 -19.28 16.23 21.25
CA CYS A 346 -19.95 15.06 20.68
C CYS A 346 -21.44 15.33 20.42
N THR A 347 -22.00 14.49 19.57
CA THR A 347 -23.43 14.41 19.33
C THR A 347 -23.95 13.11 19.94
N VAL A 348 -25.14 13.13 20.53
CA VAL A 348 -25.76 11.93 21.16
C VAL A 348 -27.26 11.96 21.00
N ALA A 349 -27.86 10.84 20.57
CA ALA A 349 -29.26 10.52 20.78
C ALA A 349 -29.34 9.50 21.91
N TYR A 350 -30.10 9.83 22.96
CA TYR A 350 -30.32 8.98 24.13
C TYR A 350 -31.81 8.67 24.31
N CYS A 351 -32.16 7.38 24.39
CA CYS A 351 -33.50 6.88 24.51
C CYS A 351 -33.64 6.01 25.77
N ARG A 352 -34.74 6.16 26.51
CA ARG A 352 -35.17 5.27 27.59
C ARG A 352 -36.45 4.54 27.16
N PHE A 353 -36.44 3.23 27.26
CA PHE A 353 -37.54 2.35 26.87
C PHE A 353 -38.20 1.72 28.08
N GLN A 354 -39.52 1.76 28.13
CA GLN A 354 -40.31 1.15 29.17
C GLN A 354 -41.39 0.25 28.54
N PRO A 355 -41.26 -1.08 28.59
CA PRO A 355 -42.30 -1.99 28.12
C PRO A 355 -43.60 -1.84 28.93
N HIS A 356 -44.73 -1.93 28.24
CA HIS A 356 -46.06 -1.94 28.84
C HIS A 356 -47.00 -2.88 28.06
N ALA A 357 -48.25 -3.07 28.52
CA ALA A 357 -49.18 -4.06 27.95
C ALA A 357 -49.55 -3.82 26.48
N GLY A 358 -49.38 -2.58 25.95
CA GLY A 358 -49.72 -2.22 24.57
C GLY A 358 -48.55 -2.05 23.64
N GLY A 359 -47.32 -2.14 24.16
CA GLY A 359 -46.11 -1.86 23.37
C GLY A 359 -44.96 -1.40 24.23
N VAL A 360 -44.24 -0.39 23.78
CA VAL A 360 -43.07 0.18 24.46
C VAL A 360 -43.12 1.70 24.43
N GLY A 361 -43.22 2.32 25.60
CA GLY A 361 -43.02 3.75 25.75
C GLY A 361 -41.54 4.11 25.62
N MET A 362 -41.23 5.08 24.81
CA MET A 362 -39.90 5.61 24.62
C MET A 362 -39.87 7.09 25.00
N LEU A 363 -38.94 7.48 25.87
CA LEU A 363 -38.59 8.87 26.13
C LEU A 363 -37.21 9.15 25.56
N LEU A 364 -37.05 10.17 24.72
CA LEU A 364 -35.79 10.46 24.03
C LEU A 364 -35.40 11.93 24.12
N SER A 365 -34.10 12.19 24.07
CA SER A 365 -33.51 13.51 23.89
C SER A 365 -32.31 13.41 22.97
N CYS A 366 -32.10 14.44 22.14
CA CYS A 366 -30.97 14.52 21.21
C CYS A 366 -30.12 15.73 21.53
N GLY A 367 -28.79 15.52 21.65
CA GLY A 367 -27.78 16.55 21.80
C GLY A 367 -27.00 16.69 20.50
N GLY A 368 -27.52 17.46 19.53
CA GLY A 368 -26.87 17.71 18.25
C GLY A 368 -26.81 16.53 17.27
N HIS A 369 -27.38 15.38 17.62
CA HIS A 369 -27.33 14.14 16.83
C HIS A 369 -28.51 14.06 15.84
N PRO A 370 -28.36 13.33 14.72
CA PRO A 370 -29.48 13.05 13.82
C PRO A 370 -30.67 12.48 14.56
N LEU A 371 -31.88 12.93 14.19
CA LEU A 371 -33.08 12.46 14.83
C LEU A 371 -33.34 10.98 14.51
N PRO A 372 -33.67 10.14 15.51
CA PRO A 372 -34.07 8.77 15.27
C PRO A 372 -35.32 8.70 14.39
N LEU A 373 -35.41 7.63 13.58
CA LEU A 373 -36.54 7.37 12.70
C LEU A 373 -37.43 6.27 13.30
N VAL A 374 -38.72 6.52 13.40
CA VAL A 374 -39.70 5.48 13.77
C VAL A 374 -40.31 4.89 12.50
N VAL A 375 -40.24 3.57 12.39
CA VAL A 375 -40.86 2.78 11.32
C VAL A 375 -42.21 2.28 11.88
N ARG A 376 -43.29 2.85 11.37
CA ARG A 376 -44.64 2.48 11.74
C ARG A 376 -45.11 1.23 11.01
N ARG A 377 -46.06 0.50 11.59
CA ARG A 377 -46.67 -0.68 10.93
C ARG A 377 -47.33 -0.35 9.59
N SER A 378 -47.77 0.88 9.39
CA SER A 378 -48.34 1.37 8.14
C SER A 378 -47.30 1.51 7.01
N GLY A 379 -46.03 1.40 7.33
CA GLY A 379 -44.93 1.73 6.43
C GLY A 379 -44.50 3.20 6.50
N ALA A 380 -45.18 4.04 7.26
CA ALA A 380 -44.74 5.43 7.45
C ALA A 380 -43.45 5.47 8.27
N VAL A 381 -42.50 6.29 7.81
CA VAL A 381 -41.23 6.57 8.48
C VAL A 381 -41.19 8.04 8.88
N GLU A 382 -41.03 8.29 10.18
CA GLU A 382 -41.08 9.65 10.71
C GLU A 382 -39.91 9.94 11.65
N PRO A 383 -39.23 11.10 11.53
CA PRO A 383 -38.25 11.52 12.50
C PRO A 383 -38.92 11.88 13.81
N VAL A 384 -38.34 11.41 14.93
CA VAL A 384 -38.86 11.67 16.26
C VAL A 384 -37.85 12.38 17.15
N GLY A 385 -38.32 13.26 18.01
CA GLY A 385 -37.47 14.05 18.86
C GLY A 385 -37.40 15.52 18.47
N ARG A 386 -36.49 16.24 19.10
CA ARG A 386 -36.15 17.63 18.78
C ARG A 386 -34.63 17.76 18.74
N LEU A 387 -34.12 18.50 17.75
CA LEU A 387 -32.72 18.83 17.68
C LEU A 387 -32.30 19.65 18.88
N GLY A 388 -31.29 19.22 19.60
CA GLY A 388 -30.68 19.93 20.70
C GLY A 388 -29.29 20.45 20.38
N THR A 389 -28.65 21.05 21.37
CA THR A 389 -27.30 21.60 21.24
C THR A 389 -26.24 20.48 21.29
N LEU A 390 -25.13 20.65 20.58
CA LEU A 390 -23.94 19.80 20.70
C LEU A 390 -23.43 19.74 22.14
N LEU A 391 -22.95 18.60 22.58
CA LEU A 391 -22.49 18.37 23.94
C LEU A 391 -21.01 18.61 24.10
N GLY A 392 -20.60 19.21 25.21
CA GLY A 392 -19.19 19.58 25.47
C GLY A 392 -18.76 20.94 24.91
N THR A 393 -19.64 21.70 24.27
CA THR A 393 -19.40 23.07 23.82
C THR A 393 -19.48 24.08 24.95
N ASP A 394 -19.07 25.35 24.72
CA ASP A 394 -19.19 26.42 25.73
C ASP A 394 -20.61 26.98 25.86
N VAL A 395 -21.55 26.56 25.03
CA VAL A 395 -22.93 26.99 24.99
C VAL A 395 -23.76 26.13 25.93
N GLU A 396 -24.59 26.73 26.77
CA GLU A 396 -25.54 25.97 27.64
C GLU A 396 -26.46 25.11 26.74
N PRO A 397 -26.59 23.80 27.03
CA PRO A 397 -27.28 22.91 26.12
C PRO A 397 -28.80 23.07 26.22
N VAL A 398 -29.46 23.25 25.08
CA VAL A 398 -30.90 23.16 24.94
C VAL A 398 -31.28 21.72 24.64
N LEU A 399 -31.83 21.00 25.62
CA LEU A 399 -32.20 19.59 25.53
C LEU A 399 -33.68 19.42 25.86
N THR A 400 -34.40 18.65 25.06
CA THR A 400 -35.84 18.48 25.19
C THR A 400 -36.18 16.99 25.22
N ASP A 401 -36.93 16.57 26.23
CA ASP A 401 -37.48 15.21 26.31
C ASP A 401 -38.75 15.10 25.45
N VAL A 402 -38.79 14.11 24.57
CA VAL A 402 -39.95 13.78 23.72
C VAL A 402 -40.42 12.36 23.99
N ALA A 403 -41.67 12.17 24.28
CA ALA A 403 -42.29 10.86 24.49
C ALA A 403 -42.86 10.33 23.16
N VAL A 404 -42.58 9.07 22.87
CA VAL A 404 -43.06 8.34 21.68
C VAL A 404 -43.53 6.95 22.13
N ASP A 405 -44.67 6.51 21.64
CA ASP A 405 -45.14 5.16 21.86
C ASP A 405 -44.93 4.28 20.65
N LEU A 406 -44.38 3.07 20.85
CA LEU A 406 -44.12 2.07 19.84
C LEU A 406 -45.06 0.90 20.02
N ALA A 407 -45.98 0.72 19.08
CA ALA A 407 -46.88 -0.44 19.05
C ALA A 407 -46.10 -1.72 18.66
N PRO A 408 -46.62 -2.92 18.97
CA PRO A 408 -46.03 -4.17 18.52
C PRO A 408 -45.80 -4.20 17.01
N GLY A 409 -44.56 -4.50 16.60
CA GLY A 409 -44.12 -4.50 15.19
C GLY A 409 -43.68 -3.15 14.65
N GLU A 410 -43.63 -2.09 15.46
CA GLU A 410 -42.98 -0.83 15.16
C GLU A 410 -41.55 -0.80 15.72
N LEU A 411 -40.65 -0.08 15.05
CA LEU A 411 -39.23 0.00 15.40
C LEU A 411 -38.76 1.44 15.41
N VAL A 412 -37.81 1.77 16.27
CA VAL A 412 -37.04 2.99 16.20
C VAL A 412 -35.60 2.65 15.68
N VAL A 413 -35.13 3.43 14.75
CA VAL A 413 -33.80 3.33 14.14
C VAL A 413 -32.99 4.55 14.54
N LEU A 414 -31.94 4.33 15.31
CA LEU A 414 -30.94 5.32 15.64
C LEU A 414 -29.74 5.09 14.71
N TYR A 415 -29.11 6.15 14.22
CA TYR A 415 -28.02 6.03 13.25
C TYR A 415 -27.09 7.25 13.34
N THR A 416 -25.81 7.05 13.00
CA THR A 416 -24.82 8.12 12.86
C THR A 416 -24.85 8.72 11.46
N ASP A 417 -24.24 9.87 11.28
CA ASP A 417 -24.21 10.60 10.00
C ASP A 417 -23.51 9.83 8.87
N GLY A 418 -22.56 8.92 9.20
CA GLY A 418 -21.97 8.00 8.23
C GLY A 418 -22.97 7.15 7.47
N VAL A 419 -24.20 6.95 8.00
CA VAL A 419 -25.28 6.29 7.29
C VAL A 419 -25.89 7.18 6.19
N THR A 420 -25.98 8.49 6.43
CA THR A 420 -26.69 9.44 5.55
C THR A 420 -25.79 10.43 4.83
N GLU A 421 -24.49 10.38 5.06
CA GLU A 421 -23.51 11.24 4.39
C GLU A 421 -22.59 10.49 3.41
N VAL A 422 -23.13 9.44 2.77
CA VAL A 422 -22.36 8.69 1.75
C VAL A 422 -22.22 9.52 0.48
N ARG A 423 -20.98 9.88 0.14
CA ARG A 423 -20.67 10.77 -0.99
C ARG A 423 -19.65 10.17 -1.96
N ALA A 424 -19.87 10.38 -3.28
CA ALA A 424 -18.84 10.22 -4.30
C ALA A 424 -18.40 11.61 -4.78
N GLY A 425 -17.24 12.05 -4.31
CA GLY A 425 -16.76 13.40 -4.55
C GLY A 425 -17.62 14.45 -3.84
N ARG A 426 -18.35 15.29 -4.61
CA ARG A 426 -19.28 16.30 -4.08
C ARG A 426 -20.74 15.87 -4.10
N GLU A 427 -21.06 14.72 -4.70
CA GLU A 427 -22.42 14.24 -4.87
C GLU A 427 -22.78 13.31 -3.68
N GLU A 428 -23.96 13.54 -3.09
CA GLU A 428 -24.56 12.66 -2.08
C GLU A 428 -25.20 11.48 -2.83
N ILE A 429 -24.74 10.27 -2.52
CA ILE A 429 -25.21 9.04 -3.17
C ILE A 429 -26.28 8.34 -2.33
N PHE A 430 -26.16 8.44 -0.99
CA PHE A 430 -27.14 7.90 -0.06
C PHE A 430 -27.32 8.89 1.10
N GLY A 431 -28.53 9.38 1.27
CA GLY A 431 -28.88 10.40 2.23
C GLY A 431 -30.11 10.08 3.04
N HIS A 432 -30.63 11.05 3.78
CA HIS A 432 -31.81 10.88 4.65
C HIS A 432 -33.04 10.37 3.89
N ARG A 433 -33.25 10.78 2.63
CA ARG A 433 -34.41 10.34 1.81
C ARG A 433 -34.27 8.88 1.42
N ASP A 434 -33.06 8.44 1.08
CA ASP A 434 -32.80 7.06 0.67
C ASP A 434 -32.95 6.12 1.87
N LEU A 435 -32.46 6.54 3.04
CA LEU A 435 -32.65 5.82 4.29
C LEU A 435 -34.16 5.69 4.62
N ALA A 436 -34.94 6.78 4.55
CA ALA A 436 -36.36 6.73 4.80
C ALA A 436 -37.09 5.79 3.83
N ALA A 437 -36.81 5.90 2.52
CA ALA A 437 -37.40 5.03 1.51
C ALA A 437 -37.00 3.55 1.67
N LEU A 438 -35.79 3.26 2.16
CA LEU A 438 -35.38 1.91 2.54
C LEU A 438 -36.21 1.40 3.72
N LEU A 439 -36.33 2.18 4.78
CA LEU A 439 -37.03 1.82 6.01
C LEU A 439 -38.53 1.63 5.80
N GLU A 440 -39.17 2.38 4.87
CA GLU A 440 -40.56 2.15 4.48
C GLU A 440 -40.80 0.70 4.00
N ARG A 441 -39.85 0.15 3.24
CA ARG A 441 -39.88 -1.24 2.76
C ARG A 441 -39.59 -2.27 3.85
N CYS A 442 -39.05 -1.83 4.98
CA CYS A 442 -38.68 -2.67 6.11
C CYS A 442 -39.79 -2.77 7.16
N ALA A 443 -40.97 -2.15 6.95
CA ALA A 443 -42.08 -2.18 7.92
C ALA A 443 -42.47 -3.63 8.26
N GLY A 444 -42.56 -3.92 9.57
CA GLY A 444 -42.94 -5.25 10.08
C GLY A 444 -41.82 -6.30 10.05
N LEU A 445 -40.61 -5.97 9.57
CA LEU A 445 -39.45 -6.86 9.65
C LEU A 445 -38.84 -6.85 11.04
N PRO A 446 -38.14 -7.95 11.43
CA PRO A 446 -37.37 -8.00 12.70
C PRO A 446 -36.24 -6.96 12.75
N ALA A 447 -35.87 -6.49 13.93
CA ALA A 447 -34.88 -5.46 14.15
C ALA A 447 -33.49 -5.79 13.53
N ASP A 448 -33.06 -7.06 13.60
CA ASP A 448 -31.79 -7.53 13.03
C ASP A 448 -31.79 -7.48 11.50
N VAL A 449 -32.93 -7.80 10.87
CA VAL A 449 -33.12 -7.72 9.42
C VAL A 449 -33.08 -6.27 8.94
N VAL A 450 -33.76 -5.37 9.67
CA VAL A 450 -33.77 -3.94 9.37
C VAL A 450 -32.35 -3.37 9.47
N ALA A 451 -31.64 -3.66 10.56
CA ALA A 451 -30.25 -3.21 10.72
C ALA A 451 -29.33 -3.74 9.64
N GLN A 452 -29.53 -5.00 9.19
CA GLN A 452 -28.75 -5.58 8.10
C GLN A 452 -29.04 -4.89 6.75
N HIS A 453 -30.31 -4.64 6.43
CA HIS A 453 -30.68 -3.96 5.19
C HIS A 453 -30.09 -2.55 5.10
N VAL A 454 -30.06 -1.80 6.22
CA VAL A 454 -29.44 -0.48 6.26
C VAL A 454 -27.95 -0.60 6.02
N GLN A 455 -27.28 -1.53 6.70
CA GLN A 455 -25.84 -1.77 6.51
C GLN A 455 -25.51 -2.10 5.05
N ASP A 456 -26.23 -3.03 4.44
CA ASP A 456 -25.95 -3.49 3.08
C ASP A 456 -26.15 -2.37 2.06
N ALA A 457 -27.22 -1.57 2.19
CA ALA A 457 -27.49 -0.44 1.31
C ALA A 457 -26.40 0.64 1.39
N VAL A 458 -25.95 0.97 2.60
CA VAL A 458 -24.89 1.96 2.83
C VAL A 458 -23.57 1.46 2.27
N LEU A 459 -23.21 0.19 2.48
CA LEU A 459 -21.99 -0.42 1.94
C LEU A 459 -22.02 -0.48 0.42
N GLU A 460 -23.14 -0.82 -0.20
CA GLU A 460 -23.32 -0.81 -1.65
C GLU A 460 -23.09 0.60 -2.21
N ALA A 461 -23.73 1.61 -1.61
CA ALA A 461 -23.57 3.01 -2.01
C ALA A 461 -22.12 3.50 -1.82
N ALA A 462 -21.44 3.05 -0.77
CA ALA A 462 -20.03 3.40 -0.49
C ALA A 462 -19.01 2.59 -1.33
N GLY A 463 -19.46 1.68 -2.20
CA GLY A 463 -18.57 0.80 -2.98
C GLY A 463 -17.72 -0.12 -2.09
N GLY A 464 -18.26 -0.55 -0.94
CA GLY A 464 -17.61 -1.40 0.05
C GLY A 464 -16.55 -0.72 0.92
N ARG A 465 -16.34 0.60 0.79
CA ARG A 465 -15.33 1.37 1.53
C ARG A 465 -15.93 2.66 2.10
N PRO A 466 -16.57 2.60 3.25
CA PRO A 466 -17.13 3.78 3.89
C PRO A 466 -16.02 4.76 4.29
N ARG A 467 -16.32 6.06 4.16
CA ARG A 467 -15.40 7.15 4.51
C ARG A 467 -15.53 7.57 5.97
N ASP A 468 -16.68 7.30 6.57
CA ASP A 468 -16.96 7.53 7.96
C ASP A 468 -17.51 6.28 8.64
N ASP A 469 -17.43 6.25 9.97
CA ASP A 469 -17.98 5.15 10.74
C ASP A 469 -19.49 5.03 10.49
N ILE A 470 -20.00 3.82 10.51
CA ILE A 470 -21.40 3.53 10.32
C ILE A 470 -21.89 2.82 11.57
N ALA A 471 -22.79 3.45 12.30
CA ALA A 471 -23.49 2.82 13.41
C ALA A 471 -25.00 2.89 13.19
N VAL A 472 -25.66 1.76 13.34
CA VAL A 472 -27.13 1.63 13.29
C VAL A 472 -27.57 0.80 14.46
N LEU A 473 -28.46 1.35 15.29
CA LEU A 473 -29.08 0.66 16.43
C LEU A 473 -30.60 0.67 16.26
N VAL A 474 -31.19 -0.51 16.15
CA VAL A 474 -32.64 -0.70 15.95
C VAL A 474 -33.24 -1.31 17.21
N VAL A 475 -34.27 -0.68 17.74
CA VAL A 475 -34.96 -1.13 18.98
C VAL A 475 -36.45 -1.11 18.78
N GLY A 476 -37.18 -2.06 19.40
CA GLY A 476 -38.62 -2.09 19.40
C GLY A 476 -39.22 -3.13 20.36
N PRO A 477 -40.55 -3.27 20.38
CA PRO A 477 -41.22 -4.31 21.15
C PRO A 477 -40.81 -5.72 20.72
N ALA A 478 -40.57 -6.62 21.65
CA ALA A 478 -40.29 -8.03 21.33
C ALA A 478 -41.52 -8.70 20.67
N PRO A 479 -41.33 -9.59 19.69
CA PRO A 479 -42.44 -10.28 19.01
C PRO A 479 -43.38 -11.07 19.98
N ASP A 480 -42.84 -11.56 21.09
CA ASP A 480 -43.54 -12.40 22.08
C ASP A 480 -44.28 -11.62 23.15
N ALA A 481 -44.35 -10.28 23.08
CA ALA A 481 -45.07 -9.44 24.03
C ALA A 481 -46.62 -9.54 23.90
N VAL A 482 -47.14 -10.31 22.96
CA VAL A 482 -48.58 -10.60 22.80
C VAL A 482 -48.93 -11.85 23.58
N GLY A 483 -49.23 -11.66 24.87
CA GLY A 483 -50.12 -12.51 25.65
C GLY A 483 -49.70 -13.97 25.89
N HIS A 484 -48.90 -14.24 26.90
CA HIS A 484 -49.14 -15.44 27.68
C HIS A 484 -50.29 -15.20 28.61
N GLY A 485 -51.51 -15.30 28.05
CA GLY A 485 -52.69 -15.61 28.82
C GLY A 485 -52.46 -16.97 29.51
N THR A 486 -52.45 -16.96 30.82
CA THR A 486 -52.48 -18.13 31.70
C THR A 486 -53.48 -19.15 31.13
N LEU A 487 -53.00 -20.29 30.67
CA LEU A 487 -53.85 -21.47 30.45
C LEU A 487 -54.28 -21.99 31.83
N PRO A 488 -55.59 -22.11 32.12
CA PRO A 488 -56.06 -22.72 33.34
C PRO A 488 -55.97 -24.24 33.24
N GLY A 489 -55.27 -24.86 34.19
CA GLY A 489 -55.50 -26.22 34.59
C GLY A 489 -54.68 -27.31 33.93
N VAL A 490 -53.47 -27.53 34.45
CA VAL A 490 -52.82 -28.88 34.43
C VAL A 490 -52.58 -29.21 35.94
N PRO A 491 -53.18 -30.29 36.51
CA PRO A 491 -52.94 -30.70 37.91
C PRO A 491 -51.47 -31.22 38.04
N ARG A 492 -50.86 -30.83 39.16
CA ARG A 492 -49.55 -31.33 39.58
C ARG A 492 -49.65 -32.86 39.84
N PRO A 493 -48.66 -33.65 39.49
CA PRO A 493 -48.58 -35.02 39.96
C PRO A 493 -48.34 -35.03 41.48
N THR A 494 -49.18 -35.73 42.18
CA THR A 494 -49.07 -36.05 43.62
C THR A 494 -47.84 -36.89 43.85
N GLU A 495 -46.98 -36.45 44.77
CA GLU A 495 -45.89 -37.22 45.32
C GLU A 495 -46.49 -38.51 45.96
N ALA A 496 -46.08 -39.66 45.49
CA ALA A 496 -46.30 -40.94 46.11
C ALA A 496 -45.39 -41.05 47.34
N THR A 497 -45.96 -41.00 48.51
CA THR A 497 -45.34 -41.47 49.75
C THR A 497 -45.27 -42.98 49.73
N ASP A 498 -44.02 -43.49 49.69
CA ASP A 498 -43.77 -44.88 50.09
C ASP A 498 -43.33 -44.97 51.55
N GLY A 499 -44.00 -45.92 52.24
CA GLY A 499 -43.72 -46.34 53.58
C GLY A 499 -42.55 -47.31 53.71
#